data_bf50ecfcf6ea6851bd9cecbc2672817e
#
_entry.id   bf50ecfcf6ea6851bd9cecbc2672817e
#
_cell.length_a   1.000
_cell.length_b   1.000
_cell.length_c   1.000
_cell.angle_alpha   90.00
_cell.angle_beta   90.00
_cell.angle_gamma   90.00
#
_symmetry.space_group_name_H-M   'P 1'
#
loop_
_entity.id
_entity.type
_entity.pdbx_description
1 polymer ?
#
loop_
_entity_poly.entity_id
_entity_poly.type
_entity_poly.pdbx_seq_one_letter_code
_entity_poly.pdbx_strand_id
1 'polypeptide(L)' 'MNNDIAEGKWKQMIGKAKAAWGELTDDELTKAEGRADRLAGLIQERYGKTRDEAELEVKRWFDAHRPFD' A
#
# COMPACT_ATOMS: atom_id res chain seq x y z
N MET A 1 -11.18 9.31 5.58
CA MET A 1 -10.70 8.41 6.27
C MET A 1 -9.30 8.21 6.13
N ASN A 2 -8.67 8.04 7.10
CA ASN A 2 -7.34 8.08 7.06
C ASN A 2 -6.76 6.78 7.35
N ASN A 3 -6.41 6.05 6.33
CA ASN A 3 -5.67 4.82 6.44
C ASN A 3 -4.23 4.98 6.05
N ASP A 4 -3.80 6.24 5.96
CA ASP A 4 -2.44 6.49 5.55
C ASP A 4 -1.45 6.13 6.65
N ILE A 5 -0.26 5.74 6.25
CA ILE A 5 0.82 5.42 7.15
C ILE A 5 1.84 6.53 7.06
N ALA A 6 2.32 7.03 8.20
CA ALA A 6 3.30 8.11 8.22
C ALA A 6 4.55 7.71 7.42
N GLU A 7 5.13 8.69 6.75
CA GLU A 7 6.23 8.45 5.83
C GLU A 7 7.40 7.69 6.47
N GLY A 8 7.77 8.06 7.66
CA GLY A 8 8.86 7.38 8.34
C GLY A 8 8.58 5.92 8.59
N LYS A 9 7.35 5.60 8.95
CA LYS A 9 6.95 4.21 9.17
C LYS A 9 6.79 3.48 7.83
N TRP A 10 6.34 4.21 6.83
CA TRP A 10 6.16 3.60 5.51
C TRP A 10 7.47 3.07 4.97
N LYS A 11 8.55 3.82 5.13
CA LYS A 11 9.84 3.35 4.67
C LYS A 11 10.21 2.00 5.27
N GLN A 12 9.87 1.80 6.53
CA GLN A 12 10.16 0.54 7.19
C GLN A 12 9.25 -0.58 6.70
N MET A 13 8.10 -0.22 6.13
CA MET A 13 7.12 -1.21 5.71
C MET A 13 7.17 -1.55 4.23
N ILE A 14 8.00 -0.86 3.47
CA ILE A 14 8.06 -1.10 2.03
C ILE A 14 8.41 -2.55 1.72
N GLY A 15 9.32 -3.15 2.47
CA GLY A 15 9.66 -4.54 2.26
C GLY A 15 8.48 -5.47 2.44
N LYS A 16 7.65 -5.19 3.44
CA LYS A 16 6.46 -6.00 3.67
C LYS A 16 5.43 -5.79 2.58
N ALA A 17 5.29 -4.56 2.12
CA ALA A 17 4.39 -4.27 1.02
C ALA A 17 4.83 -4.98 -0.25
N LYS A 18 6.14 -5.02 -0.49
CA LYS A 18 6.68 -5.72 -1.64
C LYS A 18 6.37 -7.21 -1.58
N ALA A 19 6.40 -7.78 -0.40
CA ALA A 19 6.05 -9.18 -0.24
C ALA A 19 4.57 -9.43 -0.56
N ALA A 20 3.71 -8.48 -0.22
CA ALA A 20 2.29 -8.61 -0.49
C ALA A 20 1.96 -8.36 -1.96
N TRP A 21 2.66 -7.42 -2.58
CA TRP A 21 2.39 -7.02 -3.96
C TRP A 21 3.69 -7.04 -4.74
N GLY A 22 4.10 -8.23 -5.11
CA GLY A 22 5.38 -8.44 -5.78
C GLY A 22 5.52 -7.77 -7.13
N GLU A 23 4.39 -7.43 -7.76
CA GLU A 23 4.44 -6.76 -9.05
C GLU A 23 4.81 -5.28 -8.95
N LEU A 24 4.73 -4.72 -7.75
CA LEU A 24 5.09 -3.32 -7.55
C LEU A 24 6.58 -3.20 -7.30
N THR A 25 7.18 -2.17 -7.89
CA THR A 25 8.61 -1.95 -7.68
C THR A 25 8.84 -1.14 -6.42
N ASP A 26 10.07 -1.18 -5.93
CA ASP A 26 10.44 -0.38 -4.76
C ASP A 26 10.21 1.10 -5.00
N ASP A 27 10.50 1.57 -6.21
CA ASP A 27 10.28 2.97 -6.55
C ASP A 27 8.81 3.33 -6.48
N GLU A 28 7.96 2.46 -7.00
CA GLU A 28 6.53 2.72 -6.97
C GLU A 28 6.01 2.75 -5.53
N LEU A 29 6.46 1.82 -4.71
CA LEU A 29 6.06 1.80 -3.32
C LEU A 29 6.57 3.02 -2.57
N THR A 30 7.78 3.45 -2.88
CA THR A 30 8.32 4.66 -2.27
C THR A 30 7.47 5.87 -2.63
N LYS A 31 7.05 5.95 -3.88
CA LYS A 31 6.24 7.09 -4.35
C LYS A 31 4.84 7.09 -3.78
N ALA A 32 4.35 5.94 -3.35
CA ALA A 32 3.04 5.88 -2.71
C ALA A 32 3.05 6.60 -1.37
N GLU A 33 4.22 6.69 -0.72
CA GLU A 33 4.42 7.47 0.50
C GLU A 33 3.50 7.07 1.65
N GLY A 34 3.06 5.82 1.65
CA GLY A 34 2.18 5.34 2.71
C GLY A 34 0.74 5.76 2.56
N ARG A 35 0.38 6.34 1.43
CA ARG A 35 -0.99 6.78 1.19
C ARG A 35 -1.81 5.68 0.57
N ALA A 36 -2.94 5.39 1.20
CA ALA A 36 -3.77 4.28 0.77
C ALA A 36 -4.30 4.46 -0.63
N ASP A 37 -4.71 5.68 -0.98
CA ASP A 37 -5.28 5.92 -2.30
C ASP A 37 -4.24 5.73 -3.41
N ARG A 38 -3.01 6.14 -3.16
CA ARG A 38 -1.95 5.98 -4.15
C ARG A 38 -1.60 4.52 -4.34
N LEU A 39 -1.52 3.78 -3.24
CA LEU A 39 -1.21 2.37 -3.31
C LEU A 39 -2.31 1.61 -4.05
N ALA A 40 -3.58 1.96 -3.76
CA ALA A 40 -4.69 1.32 -4.45
C ALA A 40 -4.63 1.58 -5.95
N GLY A 41 -4.25 2.80 -6.35
CA GLY A 41 -4.10 3.12 -7.76
C GLY A 41 -3.04 2.26 -8.44
N LEU A 42 -1.93 2.03 -7.76
CA LEU A 42 -0.88 1.17 -8.31
C LEU A 42 -1.37 -0.26 -8.47
N ILE A 43 -2.12 -0.75 -7.50
CA ILE A 43 -2.64 -2.11 -7.56
C ILE A 43 -3.63 -2.25 -8.70
N GLN A 44 -4.49 -1.26 -8.90
CA GLN A 44 -5.40 -1.29 -10.03
C GLN A 44 -4.64 -1.42 -11.34
N GLU A 45 -3.58 -0.65 -11.47
CA GLU A 45 -2.82 -0.60 -12.69
C GLU A 45 -2.05 -1.88 -12.95
N ARG A 46 -1.39 -2.40 -11.94
CA ARG A 46 -0.53 -3.56 -12.13
C ARG A 46 -1.27 -4.88 -12.14
N TYR A 47 -2.35 -4.98 -11.37
CA TYR A 47 -3.08 -6.24 -11.26
C TYR A 47 -4.41 -6.25 -11.99
N GLY A 48 -4.79 -5.14 -12.60
CA GLY A 48 -6.04 -5.08 -13.33
C GLY A 48 -7.27 -5.19 -12.46
N LYS A 49 -7.17 -4.76 -11.21
CA LYS A 49 -8.30 -4.86 -10.29
C LYS A 49 -9.17 -3.62 -10.36
N THR A 50 -10.41 -3.76 -9.92
CA THR A 50 -11.29 -2.62 -9.82
C THR A 50 -10.83 -1.75 -8.66
N ARG A 51 -11.31 -0.51 -8.64
CA ARG A 51 -10.96 0.39 -7.56
C ARG A 51 -11.41 -0.15 -6.21
N ASP A 52 -12.63 -0.66 -6.16
CA ASP A 52 -13.17 -1.18 -4.91
C ASP A 52 -12.33 -2.34 -4.39
N GLU A 53 -11.94 -3.24 -5.28
CA GLU A 53 -11.11 -4.38 -4.90
C GLU A 53 -9.76 -3.92 -4.38
N ALA A 54 -9.15 -2.98 -5.09
CA ALA A 54 -7.83 -2.49 -4.70
C ALA A 54 -7.89 -1.78 -3.36
N GLU A 55 -8.91 -0.95 -3.17
CA GLU A 55 -9.05 -0.21 -1.91
C GLU A 55 -9.28 -1.15 -0.73
N LEU A 56 -10.08 -2.17 -0.93
CA LEU A 56 -10.34 -3.13 0.13
C LEU A 56 -9.06 -3.89 0.48
N GLU A 57 -8.30 -4.27 -0.53
CA GLU A 57 -7.05 -4.99 -0.32
C GLU A 57 -6.06 -4.15 0.47
N VAL A 58 -5.93 -2.88 0.10
CA VAL A 58 -5.03 -1.97 0.79
C VAL A 58 -5.49 -1.75 2.22
N LYS A 59 -6.78 -1.56 2.42
CA LYS A 59 -7.30 -1.34 3.76
C LYS A 59 -7.00 -2.53 4.67
N ARG A 60 -7.23 -3.73 4.18
CA ARG A 60 -6.97 -4.93 4.96
C ARG A 60 -5.50 -5.08 5.30
N TRP A 61 -4.65 -4.78 4.32
CA TRP A 61 -3.22 -4.88 4.55
C TRP A 61 -2.75 -3.84 5.57
N PHE A 62 -3.23 -2.60 5.44
CA PHE A 62 -2.87 -1.55 6.38
C PHE A 62 -3.34 -1.90 7.79
N ASP A 63 -4.55 -2.41 7.91
CA ASP A 63 -5.07 -2.79 9.23
C ASP A 63 -4.25 -3.90 9.86
N ALA A 64 -3.80 -4.84 9.05
CA ALA A 64 -3.03 -5.97 9.56
C ALA A 64 -1.59 -5.59 9.90
N HIS A 65 -1.07 -4.54 9.29
CA HIS A 65 0.34 -4.18 9.43
C HIS A 65 0.57 -2.80 10.01
N ARG A 66 -0.37 -2.30 10.79
CA ARG A 66 -0.18 -0.99 11.39
C ARG A 66 1.04 -0.99 12.28
N PRO A 67 1.89 0.01 12.10
CA PRO A 67 3.17 -0.02 12.79
C PRO A 67 3.15 0.49 14.21
N PHE A 68 2.00 0.90 14.75
CA PHE A 68 2.00 1.36 16.09
C PHE A 68 1.10 0.56 16.92
N ASP A 69 1.10 0.85 17.92
CA ASP A 69 0.34 0.43 18.68
C ASP A 69 0.07 0.30 19.44
#